data_2da9b4cd01a0c36be29d54b3fcc39a09
#
_entry.id   2da9b4cd01a0c36be29d54b3fcc39a09
#
_cell.length_a   1.000
_cell.length_b   1.000
_cell.length_c   1.000
_cell.angle_alpha   90.00
_cell.angle_beta   90.00
_cell.angle_gamma   90.00
#
_symmetry.space_group_name_H-M   'P 1'
#
loop_
_entity.id
_entity.type
_entity.pdbx_description
1 polymer ?
#
loop_
_entity_poly.entity_id
_entity_poly.type
_entity_poly.pdbx_seq_one_letter_code
_entity_poly.pdbx_strand_id
1 'polypeptide(L)'
;MKYSHSIKRKKTKKIQIGNIFVGGDSPITVQTMTNTLTHDIDATLEQISLIEQEGCDIVRVSVPDEKSSKALKKIIPEIKIPLVADIHFHYKRALEAAENGAHCLRINPGNIGSREKVKEVVEAAKQNKIPIRIGVNSGSLEKSILEKYKSPTSEALFELSLIHI
;
A
#
# COMPACT_ATOMS: atom_id res chain seq x y z
N MET A 1 26.93 29.18 -11.88
CA MET A 1 25.62 29.08 -12.52
C MET A 1 24.62 28.45 -11.58
N LYS A 2 23.65 29.19 -11.05
CA LYS A 2 22.57 28.64 -10.21
C LYS A 2 21.45 28.18 -11.16
N TYR A 3 21.34 26.88 -11.37
CA TYR A 3 20.17 26.29 -12.01
C TYR A 3 19.01 26.32 -11.03
N SER A 4 18.23 27.40 -11.00
CA SER A 4 16.96 27.42 -10.30
C SER A 4 15.90 26.81 -11.22
N HIS A 5 15.87 25.50 -11.33
CA HIS A 5 14.71 24.85 -11.90
C HIS A 5 13.61 24.84 -10.81
N SER A 6 12.68 25.77 -10.93
CA SER A 6 11.46 25.71 -10.12
C SER A 6 10.66 24.48 -10.56
N ILE A 7 10.78 23.39 -9.80
CA ILE A 7 9.98 22.17 -10.03
C ILE A 7 8.53 22.53 -9.76
N LYS A 8 7.73 22.64 -10.82
CA LYS A 8 6.29 22.87 -10.71
C LYS A 8 5.62 21.56 -10.30
N ARG A 9 5.30 21.40 -9.00
CA ARG A 9 4.61 20.21 -8.50
C ARG A 9 3.16 20.17 -9.00
N LYS A 10 2.70 18.98 -9.40
CA LYS A 10 1.28 18.73 -9.71
C LYS A 10 0.48 18.88 -8.42
N LYS A 11 -0.63 19.59 -8.47
CA LYS A 11 -1.60 19.63 -7.36
C LYS A 11 -2.25 18.25 -7.20
N THR A 12 -2.09 17.65 -6.04
CA THR A 12 -2.68 16.35 -5.68
C THR A 12 -3.65 16.51 -4.51
N LYS A 13 -4.54 15.53 -4.32
CA LYS A 13 -5.40 15.49 -3.13
C LYS A 13 -4.55 15.15 -1.91
N LYS A 14 -4.88 15.73 -0.76
CA LYS A 14 -4.34 15.38 0.53
C LYS A 14 -5.05 14.12 1.05
N ILE A 15 -4.30 13.08 1.40
CA ILE A 15 -4.82 11.78 1.85
C ILE A 15 -4.27 11.49 3.23
N GLN A 16 -5.12 11.06 4.14
CA GLN A 16 -4.73 10.67 5.49
C GLN A 16 -4.36 9.18 5.54
N ILE A 17 -3.24 8.86 6.20
CA ILE A 17 -2.79 7.50 6.53
C ILE A 17 -2.50 7.47 8.02
N GLY A 18 -3.37 6.85 8.81
CA GLY A 18 -3.27 6.92 10.26
C GLY A 18 -3.27 8.36 10.77
N ASN A 19 -2.20 8.77 11.44
CA ASN A 19 -2.01 10.11 12.02
C ASN A 19 -1.27 11.08 11.10
N ILE A 20 -0.88 10.69 9.89
CA ILE A 20 -0.14 11.54 8.95
C ILE A 20 -0.91 11.81 7.66
N PHE A 21 -0.43 12.80 6.91
CA PHE A 21 -1.00 13.16 5.60
C PHE A 21 0.04 13.03 4.50
N VAL A 22 -0.39 12.55 3.33
CA VAL A 22 0.40 12.47 2.10
C VAL A 22 -0.29 13.22 0.96
N GLY A 23 0.49 13.79 0.04
CA GLY A 23 -0.04 14.58 -1.08
C GLY A 23 -0.46 15.98 -0.69
N GLY A 24 -1.01 16.73 -1.66
CA GLY A 24 -1.31 18.16 -1.48
C GLY A 24 -0.04 18.96 -1.18
N ASP A 25 -0.14 19.76 -0.15
CA ASP A 25 0.94 20.59 0.43
C ASP A 25 1.59 19.94 1.69
N SER A 26 1.27 18.67 1.94
CA SER A 26 1.89 17.93 3.06
C SER A 26 3.39 17.78 2.86
N PRO A 27 4.18 17.68 3.94
CA PRO A 27 5.59 17.33 3.88
C PRO A 27 5.83 16.02 3.13
N ILE A 28 7.03 15.84 2.59
CA ILE A 28 7.44 14.56 2.02
C ILE A 28 7.64 13.58 3.17
N THR A 29 6.99 12.42 3.08
CA THR A 29 7.08 11.36 4.08
C THR A 29 8.08 10.29 3.65
N VAL A 30 8.85 9.78 4.62
CA VAL A 30 9.78 8.67 4.46
C VAL A 30 9.07 7.36 4.79
N GLN A 31 9.11 6.41 3.86
CA GLN A 31 8.56 5.08 4.08
C GLN A 31 9.60 4.00 3.82
N THR A 32 9.66 3.00 4.69
CA THR A 32 10.42 1.77 4.46
C THR A 32 9.55 0.53 4.65
N MET A 33 10.11 -0.64 4.42
CA MET A 33 9.41 -1.92 4.54
C MET A 33 10.23 -2.87 5.41
N THR A 34 9.55 -3.62 6.29
CA THR A 34 10.19 -4.71 7.05
C THR A 34 10.60 -5.85 6.12
N ASN A 35 11.65 -6.57 6.49
CA ASN A 35 12.10 -7.80 5.84
C ASN A 35 11.90 -9.04 6.71
N THR A 36 11.27 -8.88 7.87
CA THR A 36 10.86 -9.96 8.77
C THR A 36 9.62 -10.70 8.24
N LEU A 37 9.40 -11.91 8.72
CA LEU A 37 8.12 -12.59 8.53
C LEU A 37 7.08 -11.91 9.42
N THR A 38 6.05 -11.30 8.85
CA THR A 38 5.08 -10.46 9.60
C THR A 38 4.37 -11.23 10.73
N HIS A 39 4.23 -12.56 10.62
CA HIS A 39 3.67 -13.39 11.68
C HIS A 39 4.65 -13.66 12.83
N ASP A 40 5.94 -13.39 12.65
CA ASP A 40 6.92 -13.28 13.74
C ASP A 40 6.81 -11.86 14.32
N ILE A 41 5.93 -11.74 15.33
CA ILE A 41 5.52 -10.47 15.90
C ILE A 41 6.71 -9.79 16.58
N ASP A 42 7.48 -10.51 17.35
CA ASP A 42 8.58 -9.95 18.14
C ASP A 42 9.68 -9.40 17.23
N ALA A 43 10.13 -10.18 16.24
CA ALA A 43 11.12 -9.72 15.26
C ALA A 43 10.59 -8.53 14.42
N THR A 44 9.29 -8.52 14.11
CA THR A 44 8.69 -7.43 13.34
C THR A 44 8.59 -6.15 14.17
N LEU A 45 8.20 -6.23 15.44
CA LEU A 45 8.16 -5.08 16.36
C LEU A 45 9.56 -4.52 16.64
N GLU A 46 10.56 -5.38 16.84
CA GLU A 46 11.95 -4.95 17.00
C GLU A 46 12.43 -4.16 15.78
N GLN A 47 12.18 -4.68 14.57
CA GLN A 47 12.56 -3.99 13.33
C GLN A 47 11.81 -2.67 13.17
N ILE A 48 10.49 -2.61 13.47
CA ILE A 48 9.72 -1.37 13.39
C ILE A 48 10.24 -0.34 14.40
N SER A 49 10.61 -0.77 15.61
CA SER A 49 11.20 0.13 16.61
C SER A 49 12.50 0.80 16.11
N LEU A 50 13.37 0.04 15.44
CA LEU A 50 14.58 0.59 14.80
C LEU A 50 14.23 1.57 13.68
N ILE A 51 13.26 1.23 12.85
CA ILE A 51 12.74 2.07 11.76
C ILE A 51 12.21 3.42 12.31
N GLU A 52 11.48 3.38 13.41
CA GLU A 52 10.96 4.58 14.10
C GLU A 52 12.10 5.46 14.64
N GLN A 53 13.12 4.86 15.22
CA GLN A 53 14.29 5.58 15.75
C GLN A 53 15.08 6.31 14.66
N GLU A 54 15.12 5.75 13.44
CA GLU A 54 15.75 6.36 12.27
C GLU A 54 14.87 7.45 11.62
N GLY A 55 13.71 7.78 12.20
CA GLY A 55 12.84 8.88 11.74
C GLY A 55 11.97 8.54 10.54
N CYS A 56 11.61 7.28 10.34
CA CYS A 56 10.66 6.88 9.31
C CYS A 56 9.24 7.28 9.70
N ASP A 57 8.47 7.78 8.72
CA ASP A 57 7.09 8.24 8.94
C ASP A 57 6.05 7.14 8.75
N ILE A 58 6.33 6.15 7.91
CA ILE A 58 5.40 5.07 7.54
C ILE A 58 6.15 3.75 7.43
N VAL A 59 5.63 2.69 8.05
CA VAL A 59 6.13 1.34 7.83
C VAL A 59 5.21 0.56 6.89
N ARG A 60 5.78 -0.27 6.01
CA ARG A 60 5.05 -1.24 5.19
C ARG A 60 5.46 -2.66 5.59
N VAL A 61 4.47 -3.53 5.77
CA VAL A 61 4.67 -4.94 6.09
C VAL A 61 4.00 -5.82 5.04
N SER A 62 4.60 -6.96 4.73
CA SER A 62 4.02 -7.94 3.81
C SER A 62 2.92 -8.74 4.49
N VAL A 63 1.79 -8.96 3.81
CA VAL A 63 0.68 -9.78 4.32
C VAL A 63 0.35 -10.89 3.32
N PRO A 64 1.22 -11.90 3.20
CA PRO A 64 1.06 -12.98 2.23
C PRO A 64 0.02 -14.01 2.62
N ASP A 65 -0.23 -14.20 3.91
CA ASP A 65 -1.06 -15.27 4.47
C ASP A 65 -1.93 -14.81 5.65
N GLU A 66 -2.78 -15.72 6.13
CA GLU A 66 -3.71 -15.47 7.23
C GLU A 66 -2.99 -15.24 8.58
N LYS A 67 -1.86 -15.90 8.81
CA LYS A 67 -1.09 -15.71 10.04
C LYS A 67 -0.55 -14.28 10.10
N SER A 68 -0.04 -13.79 8.98
CA SER A 68 0.45 -12.41 8.84
C SER A 68 -0.68 -11.38 9.01
N SER A 69 -1.87 -11.63 8.45
CA SER A 69 -3.00 -10.70 8.64
C SER A 69 -3.48 -10.66 10.10
N LYS A 70 -3.53 -11.81 10.79
CA LYS A 70 -3.86 -11.88 12.22
C LYS A 70 -2.81 -11.21 13.11
N ALA A 71 -1.53 -11.27 12.74
CA ALA A 71 -0.46 -10.63 13.49
C ALA A 71 -0.60 -9.11 13.53
N LEU A 72 -1.19 -8.48 12.51
CA LEU A 72 -1.42 -7.03 12.47
C LEU A 72 -2.19 -6.53 13.69
N LYS A 73 -3.17 -7.31 14.17
CA LYS A 73 -3.96 -6.96 15.34
C LYS A 73 -3.12 -6.82 16.63
N LYS A 74 -1.95 -7.48 16.67
CA LYS A 74 -1.01 -7.39 17.80
C LYS A 74 0.08 -6.36 17.54
N ILE A 75 0.52 -6.21 16.29
CA ILE A 75 1.59 -5.28 15.91
C ILE A 75 1.11 -3.83 15.98
N ILE A 76 -0.06 -3.53 15.39
CA ILE A 76 -0.53 -2.15 15.23
C ILE A 76 -0.69 -1.36 16.53
N PRO A 77 -1.19 -1.93 17.63
CA PRO A 77 -1.28 -1.22 18.91
C PRO A 77 0.07 -0.85 19.55
N GLU A 78 1.15 -1.54 19.18
CA GLU A 78 2.48 -1.38 19.77
C GLU A 78 3.38 -0.40 19.02
N ILE A 79 2.97 0.08 17.84
CA ILE A 79 3.77 0.96 16.98
C ILE A 79 3.23 2.39 16.97
N LYS A 80 4.12 3.37 16.74
CA LYS A 80 3.78 4.81 16.75
C LYS A 80 3.52 5.37 15.37
N ILE A 81 4.12 4.78 14.32
CA ILE A 81 3.97 5.21 12.94
C ILE A 81 2.89 4.38 12.23
N PRO A 82 2.17 4.95 11.25
CA PRO A 82 1.14 4.23 10.52
C PRO A 82 1.71 3.07 9.69
N LEU A 83 0.94 1.97 9.66
CA LEU A 83 1.29 0.74 8.97
C LEU A 83 0.51 0.59 7.67
N VAL A 84 1.22 0.32 6.57
CA VAL A 84 0.68 -0.07 5.27
C VAL A 84 0.77 -1.58 5.12
N ALA A 85 -0.38 -2.24 4.95
CA ALA A 85 -0.44 -3.67 4.66
C ALA A 85 -0.25 -3.92 3.16
N ASP A 86 0.82 -4.62 2.79
CA ASP A 86 1.15 -4.95 1.41
C ASP A 86 0.56 -6.31 1.01
N ILE A 87 -0.49 -6.26 0.20
CA ILE A 87 -1.25 -7.43 -0.24
C ILE A 87 -0.75 -7.88 -1.61
N HIS A 88 -0.19 -9.08 -1.69
CA HIS A 88 0.40 -9.57 -2.93
C HIS A 88 -0.62 -10.24 -3.86
N PHE A 89 -1.37 -11.26 -3.40
CA PHE A 89 -2.20 -12.07 -4.29
C PHE A 89 -3.62 -12.34 -3.78
N HIS A 90 -3.82 -12.43 -2.47
CA HIS A 90 -5.08 -12.88 -1.90
C HIS A 90 -5.92 -11.71 -1.39
N TYR A 91 -6.99 -11.36 -2.12
CA TYR A 91 -7.89 -10.27 -1.73
C TYR A 91 -8.44 -10.39 -0.30
N LYS A 92 -8.68 -11.63 0.20
CA LYS A 92 -9.11 -11.86 1.58
C LYS A 92 -8.14 -11.32 2.61
N ARG A 93 -6.83 -11.32 2.30
CA ARG A 93 -5.82 -10.73 3.21
C ARG A 93 -5.99 -9.21 3.30
N ALA A 94 -6.48 -8.56 2.22
CA ALA A 94 -6.80 -7.14 2.26
C ALA A 94 -8.00 -6.86 3.17
N LEU A 95 -9.06 -7.68 3.11
CA LEU A 95 -10.24 -7.56 3.96
C LEU A 95 -9.83 -7.70 5.44
N GLU A 96 -9.12 -8.77 5.76
CA GLU A 96 -8.63 -9.03 7.12
C GLU A 96 -7.66 -7.96 7.63
N ALA A 97 -6.76 -7.45 6.78
CA ALA A 97 -5.84 -6.39 7.17
C ALA A 97 -6.59 -5.08 7.49
N ALA A 98 -7.63 -4.75 6.73
CA ALA A 98 -8.49 -3.61 7.01
C ALA A 98 -9.23 -3.77 8.36
N GLU A 99 -9.80 -4.94 8.61
CA GLU A 99 -10.49 -5.26 9.86
C GLU A 99 -9.54 -5.31 11.08
N ASN A 100 -8.28 -5.71 10.86
CA ASN A 100 -7.26 -5.77 11.90
C ASN A 100 -6.53 -4.44 12.16
N GLY A 101 -7.02 -3.34 11.56
CA GLY A 101 -6.60 -1.98 11.89
C GLY A 101 -5.47 -1.42 11.02
N ALA A 102 -5.12 -2.02 9.89
CA ALA A 102 -4.16 -1.43 8.96
C ALA A 102 -4.57 0.00 8.58
N HIS A 103 -3.60 0.92 8.53
CA HIS A 103 -3.87 2.33 8.24
C HIS A 103 -3.95 2.63 6.74
N CYS A 104 -3.47 1.72 5.90
CA CYS A 104 -3.54 1.80 4.45
C CYS A 104 -3.35 0.39 3.87
N LEU A 105 -4.04 0.08 2.78
CA LEU A 105 -3.78 -1.13 1.99
C LEU A 105 -2.92 -0.78 0.78
N ARG A 106 -1.92 -1.58 0.47
CA ARG A 106 -1.24 -1.55 -0.83
C ARG A 106 -1.65 -2.78 -1.62
N ILE A 107 -2.21 -2.57 -2.79
CA ILE A 107 -2.61 -3.65 -3.70
C ILE A 107 -2.01 -3.43 -5.09
N ASN A 108 -1.86 -4.54 -5.82
CA ASN A 108 -1.68 -4.53 -7.26
C ASN A 108 -2.95 -5.14 -7.89
N PRO A 109 -3.78 -4.36 -8.58
CA PRO A 109 -5.04 -4.86 -9.14
C PRO A 109 -4.86 -6.08 -10.02
N GLY A 110 -3.79 -6.15 -10.82
CA GLY A 110 -3.47 -7.30 -11.67
C GLY A 110 -3.18 -8.60 -10.91
N ASN A 111 -2.87 -8.54 -9.61
CA ASN A 111 -2.59 -9.71 -8.78
C ASN A 111 -3.77 -10.10 -7.87
N ILE A 112 -4.70 -9.18 -7.61
CA ILE A 112 -5.85 -9.41 -6.72
C ILE A 112 -6.85 -10.38 -7.33
N GLY A 113 -6.98 -10.39 -8.64
CA GLY A 113 -7.87 -11.25 -9.42
C GLY A 113 -9.00 -10.47 -10.07
N SER A 114 -10.26 -11.00 -10.01
CA SER A 114 -11.38 -10.40 -10.74
C SER A 114 -11.78 -9.02 -10.20
N ARG A 115 -12.53 -8.27 -11.02
CA ARG A 115 -13.07 -6.95 -10.64
C ARG A 115 -13.97 -7.02 -9.40
N GLU A 116 -14.70 -8.11 -9.22
CA GLU A 116 -15.54 -8.34 -8.03
C GLU A 116 -14.69 -8.37 -6.77
N LYS A 117 -13.55 -9.09 -6.79
CA LYS A 117 -12.62 -9.15 -5.65
C LYS A 117 -11.99 -7.79 -5.36
N VAL A 118 -11.63 -7.04 -6.40
CA VAL A 118 -11.14 -5.65 -6.22
C VAL A 118 -12.22 -4.79 -5.58
N LYS A 119 -13.48 -4.94 -6.01
CA LYS A 119 -14.62 -4.22 -5.42
C LYS A 119 -14.79 -4.55 -3.94
N GLU A 120 -14.71 -5.82 -3.55
CA GLU A 120 -14.75 -6.21 -2.13
C GLU A 120 -13.65 -5.52 -1.31
N VAL A 121 -12.42 -5.46 -1.83
CA VAL A 121 -11.32 -4.74 -1.17
C VAL A 121 -11.61 -3.24 -1.02
N VAL A 122 -12.16 -2.61 -2.06
CA VAL A 122 -12.54 -1.19 -2.03
C VAL A 122 -13.65 -0.94 -1.00
N GLU A 123 -14.64 -1.82 -0.94
CA GLU A 123 -15.72 -1.74 0.05
C GLU A 123 -15.19 -1.87 1.49
N ALA A 124 -14.32 -2.87 1.74
CA ALA A 124 -13.69 -3.03 3.06
C ALA A 124 -12.85 -1.80 3.46
N ALA A 125 -12.08 -1.24 2.54
CA ALA A 125 -11.31 -0.02 2.79
C ALA A 125 -12.21 1.18 3.10
N LYS A 126 -13.34 1.34 2.39
CA LYS A 126 -14.33 2.39 2.66
C LYS A 126 -14.98 2.23 4.04
N GLN A 127 -15.40 1.01 4.40
CA GLN A 127 -16.00 0.70 5.70
C GLN A 127 -15.06 1.04 6.86
N ASN A 128 -13.77 0.73 6.70
CA ASN A 128 -12.74 1.01 7.69
C ASN A 128 -12.12 2.43 7.55
N LYS A 129 -12.56 3.23 6.56
CA LYS A 129 -12.10 4.61 6.32
C LYS A 129 -10.59 4.71 6.10
N ILE A 130 -9.99 3.72 5.45
CA ILE A 130 -8.56 3.68 5.14
C ILE A 130 -8.33 3.85 3.63
N PRO A 131 -7.24 4.51 3.22
CA PRO A 131 -6.89 4.67 1.81
C PRO A 131 -6.29 3.38 1.22
N ILE A 132 -6.33 3.32 -0.10
CA ILE A 132 -5.68 2.27 -0.87
C ILE A 132 -4.55 2.90 -1.69
N ARG A 133 -3.37 2.28 -1.65
CA ARG A 133 -2.25 2.55 -2.56
C ARG A 133 -2.26 1.54 -3.69
N ILE A 134 -2.33 2.01 -4.92
CA ILE A 134 -2.22 1.19 -6.10
C ILE A 134 -0.76 1.11 -6.53
N GLY A 135 -0.21 -0.11 -6.55
CA GLY A 135 1.12 -0.39 -7.08
C GLY A 135 1.00 -1.32 -8.28
N VAL A 136 1.46 -0.88 -9.43
CA VAL A 136 1.45 -1.65 -10.67
C VAL A 136 2.88 -1.89 -11.16
N ASN A 137 3.10 -2.98 -11.88
CA ASN A 137 4.37 -3.26 -12.53
C ASN A 137 4.15 -4.04 -13.84
N SER A 138 5.19 -4.09 -14.66
CA SER A 138 5.14 -4.72 -16.00
C SER A 138 4.78 -6.20 -15.96
N GLY A 139 5.14 -6.92 -14.91
CA GLY A 139 4.87 -8.34 -14.76
C GLY A 139 3.45 -8.70 -14.30
N SER A 140 2.62 -7.70 -13.97
CA SER A 140 1.25 -7.91 -13.45
C SER A 140 0.15 -7.46 -14.41
N LEU A 141 0.48 -7.19 -15.67
CA LEU A 141 -0.52 -6.84 -16.68
C LEU A 141 -1.48 -7.99 -16.94
N GLU A 142 -2.78 -7.69 -16.96
CA GLU A 142 -3.82 -8.63 -17.39
C GLU A 142 -3.66 -8.97 -18.87
N LYS A 143 -4.06 -10.19 -19.25
CA LYS A 143 -3.96 -10.66 -20.64
C LYS A 143 -4.67 -9.73 -21.63
N SER A 144 -5.85 -9.24 -21.28
CA SER A 144 -6.63 -8.30 -22.09
C SER A 144 -5.88 -6.98 -22.37
N ILE A 145 -5.23 -6.44 -21.36
CA ILE A 145 -4.42 -5.22 -21.48
C ILE A 145 -3.15 -5.51 -22.31
N LEU A 146 -2.49 -6.65 -22.05
CA LEU A 146 -1.32 -7.05 -22.81
C LEU A 146 -1.65 -7.31 -24.29
N GLU A 147 -2.79 -7.91 -24.60
CA GLU A 147 -3.27 -8.11 -25.98
C GLU A 147 -3.56 -6.79 -26.68
N LYS A 148 -4.09 -5.78 -25.96
CA LYS A 148 -4.37 -4.43 -26.49
C LYS A 148 -3.10 -3.65 -26.79
N TYR A 149 -2.14 -3.63 -25.88
CA TYR A 149 -0.95 -2.79 -25.96
C TYR A 149 0.28 -3.52 -26.49
N LYS A 150 0.25 -4.86 -26.64
CA LYS A 150 1.32 -5.74 -27.13
C LYS A 150 2.58 -5.79 -26.26
N SER A 151 2.75 -4.83 -25.35
CA SER A 151 3.90 -4.74 -24.45
C SER A 151 3.53 -3.93 -23.19
N PRO A 152 4.30 -4.00 -22.11
CA PRO A 152 4.03 -3.23 -20.88
C PRO A 152 4.45 -1.76 -21.04
N THR A 153 3.65 -1.00 -21.80
CA THR A 153 3.82 0.44 -21.98
C THR A 153 3.33 1.24 -20.76
N SER A 154 3.66 2.53 -20.69
CA SER A 154 3.13 3.44 -19.66
C SER A 154 1.60 3.51 -19.68
N GLU A 155 1.01 3.52 -20.87
CA GLU A 155 -0.44 3.55 -21.08
C GLU A 155 -1.10 2.25 -20.57
N ALA A 156 -0.47 1.09 -20.81
CA ALA A 156 -0.94 -0.21 -20.29
C ALA A 156 -0.92 -0.24 -18.76
N LEU A 157 0.16 0.25 -18.13
CA LEU A 157 0.28 0.33 -16.69
C LEU A 157 -0.72 1.34 -16.10
N PHE A 158 -0.96 2.47 -16.78
CA PHE A 158 -1.97 3.42 -16.39
C PHE A 158 -3.38 2.80 -16.41
N GLU A 159 -3.75 2.09 -17.48
CA GLU A 159 -5.05 1.40 -17.58
C GLU A 159 -5.22 0.37 -16.45
N LEU A 160 -4.19 -0.45 -16.18
CA LEU A 160 -4.21 -1.38 -15.05
C LEU A 160 -4.46 -0.66 -13.72
N SER A 161 -3.85 0.51 -13.53
CA SER A 161 -4.01 1.28 -12.29
C SER A 161 -5.43 1.80 -12.05
N LEU A 162 -6.25 1.88 -13.10
CA LEU A 162 -7.63 2.39 -13.05
C LEU A 162 -8.68 1.30 -12.81
N ILE A 163 -8.31 0.03 -12.79
CA ILE A 163 -9.26 -1.10 -12.64
C ILE A 163 -10.12 -0.99 -11.37
N HIS A 164 -9.59 -0.40 -10.32
CA HIS A 164 -10.28 -0.24 -9.03
C HIS A 164 -11.27 0.95 -9.00
N ILE A 165 -11.23 1.81 -10.00
CA ILE A 165 -12.12 2.96 -10.13
C ILE A 165 -13.39 2.55 -10.85
#